data_586ca23c12db8a842c984d73c7657e06
#
_entry.id   586ca23c12db8a842c984d73c7657e06
#
_cell.length_a   1.000
_cell.length_b   1.000
_cell.length_c   1.000
_cell.angle_alpha   90.00
_cell.angle_beta   90.00
_cell.angle_gamma   90.00
#
_symmetry.space_group_name_H-M   'P 1'
#
loop_
_entity.id
_entity.type
_entity.pdbx_description
1 polymer ?
#
loop_
_entity_poly.entity_id
_entity_poly.type
_entity_poly.pdbx_seq_one_letter_code
_entity_poly.pdbx_strand_id
1 'polypeptide(L)'
;MPVCVLSANGERLMPTENYGKVRHLLKDGRAVIAKRNPFTIQLTYDTSTYTQPIEMCVGTGYEHIGVSIKTKAKEVVSQQYDMLTNERSRHDDCRAYRRTRRNRLRYRAARFNNRVSGKKPGWIAPSLDNKVERHLDIISRYLSVMPVTDVFIKAATYDTQLLAALEAGEPVPQGKDYQHGPQYGYDTLREAVFERDHYTCVYCKRGLKDGAILHVHHAYYWKGLHGNSMRELATCCEKCNTPANHKEGGKLWGFDKPLRKYTGEAFMNSVRWILYQRAMARFQGVAEVHMTYGVISKRVRTNLGLPYSCATDAYCMGELRPEARCETEVFQKYRRNNRVLSKFYDAKYYDTREKGVIRSGNELSSGRTNRNHNLDGENLRRFRGCKKSKGRTSTRKQRYAMQPGDIVVYGNRKYVSKGCSSYGRALSLLTDGKPLMVSMKKIQLVRHKGGWVRLPHAAAAAKK
;
A
#
# COMPACT_ATOMS: atom_id res chain seq x y z
N MET A 1 -0.14 0.69 26.52
CA MET A 1 0.87 1.63 25.98
C MET A 1 1.37 2.54 27.09
N PRO A 2 2.65 2.61 27.37
CA PRO A 2 3.18 3.44 28.46
C PRO A 2 2.92 4.93 28.23
N VAL A 3 2.97 5.69 29.30
CA VAL A 3 2.90 7.15 29.27
C VAL A 3 4.31 7.69 29.09
N CYS A 4 4.51 8.49 28.05
CA CYS A 4 5.78 9.20 27.85
C CYS A 4 5.86 10.38 28.83
N VAL A 5 7.04 10.67 29.32
CA VAL A 5 7.25 11.71 30.32
C VAL A 5 8.32 12.68 29.81
N LEU A 6 8.06 13.97 29.95
CA LEU A 6 9.03 15.03 29.72
C LEU A 6 9.34 15.73 31.06
N SER A 7 10.57 16.18 31.22
CA SER A 7 10.96 17.04 32.33
C SER A 7 10.27 18.41 32.23
N ALA A 8 10.43 19.26 33.25
CA ALA A 8 9.97 20.65 33.20
C ALA A 8 10.56 21.41 32.02
N ASN A 9 11.81 21.13 31.66
CA ASN A 9 12.54 21.73 30.55
C ASN A 9 12.28 21.08 29.20
N GLY A 10 11.40 20.07 29.13
CA GLY A 10 11.03 19.36 27.90
C GLY A 10 11.97 18.23 27.51
N GLU A 11 12.92 17.85 28.36
CA GLU A 11 13.80 16.70 28.13
C GLU A 11 13.01 15.38 28.23
N ARG A 12 13.41 14.40 27.42
CA ARG A 12 12.73 13.11 27.34
C ARG A 12 13.17 12.20 28.48
N LEU A 13 12.22 11.78 29.30
CA LEU A 13 12.44 10.89 30.44
C LEU A 13 11.94 9.47 30.13
N MET A 14 12.30 8.52 31.00
CA MET A 14 11.84 7.13 30.87
C MET A 14 10.30 7.06 30.90
N PRO A 15 9.69 6.31 30.00
CA PRO A 15 8.24 6.11 29.98
C PRO A 15 7.79 5.32 31.21
N THR A 16 6.57 5.57 31.67
CA THR A 16 6.01 4.91 32.86
C THR A 16 4.72 4.19 32.56
N GLU A 17 4.49 3.07 33.23
CA GLU A 17 3.21 2.34 33.24
C GLU A 17 2.43 2.54 34.54
N ASN A 18 2.97 3.33 35.48
CA ASN A 18 2.27 3.67 36.70
C ASN A 18 1.18 4.72 36.42
N TYR A 19 0.07 4.27 35.87
CA TYR A 19 -1.05 5.13 35.52
C TYR A 19 -1.70 5.81 36.74
N GLY A 20 -1.61 5.19 37.93
CA GLY A 20 -2.07 5.80 39.18
C GLY A 20 -1.27 7.04 39.51
N LYS A 21 0.07 6.91 39.52
CA LYS A 21 0.97 8.05 39.75
C LYS A 21 0.74 9.18 38.73
N VAL A 22 0.60 8.84 37.45
CA VAL A 22 0.32 9.83 36.39
C VAL A 22 -0.99 10.56 36.64
N ARG A 23 -2.03 9.85 37.09
CA ARG A 23 -3.34 10.45 37.39
C ARG A 23 -3.24 11.44 38.58
N HIS A 24 -2.51 11.08 39.63
CA HIS A 24 -2.26 11.98 40.78
C HIS A 24 -1.45 13.21 40.32
N LEU A 25 -0.36 13.04 39.59
CA LEU A 25 0.45 14.17 39.10
C LEU A 25 -0.37 15.18 38.28
N LEU A 26 -1.28 14.67 37.43
CA LEU A 26 -2.18 15.52 36.63
C LEU A 26 -3.23 16.21 37.50
N LYS A 27 -3.78 15.53 38.53
CA LYS A 27 -4.77 16.09 39.45
C LYS A 27 -4.17 17.18 40.31
N ASP A 28 -2.97 16.96 40.81
CA ASP A 28 -2.24 17.85 41.71
C ASP A 28 -1.55 19.03 40.98
N GLY A 29 -1.74 19.14 39.65
CA GLY A 29 -1.08 20.18 38.84
C GLY A 29 0.45 20.01 38.69
N ARG A 30 1.03 18.90 39.17
CA ARG A 30 2.45 18.57 39.07
C ARG A 30 2.86 18.03 37.71
N ALA A 31 1.91 17.81 36.80
CA ALA A 31 2.15 17.51 35.42
C ALA A 31 1.03 18.07 34.53
N VAL A 32 1.38 18.38 33.28
CA VAL A 32 0.42 18.81 32.24
C VAL A 32 0.46 17.85 31.05
N ILE A 33 -0.64 17.77 30.30
CA ILE A 33 -0.69 16.94 29.08
C ILE A 33 0.04 17.68 27.96
N ALA A 34 1.22 17.23 27.62
CA ALA A 34 2.01 17.76 26.51
C ALA A 34 1.55 17.23 25.16
N LYS A 35 1.25 15.91 25.06
CA LYS A 35 0.81 15.27 23.83
C LYS A 35 -0.26 14.20 24.09
N ARG A 36 -1.23 14.10 23.22
CA ARG A 36 -2.29 13.07 23.33
C ARG A 36 -1.95 11.76 22.62
N ASN A 37 -1.00 11.79 21.70
CA ASN A 37 -0.66 10.60 20.92
C ASN A 37 0.78 10.67 20.34
N PRO A 38 1.75 9.90 20.85
CA PRO A 38 1.66 9.09 22.06
C PRO A 38 1.22 9.91 23.26
N PHE A 39 0.57 9.27 24.25
CA PHE A 39 0.17 10.02 25.44
C PHE A 39 1.40 10.42 26.24
N THR A 40 1.59 11.71 26.38
CA THR A 40 2.80 12.31 26.96
C THR A 40 2.40 13.37 27.97
N ILE A 41 3.00 13.31 29.14
CA ILE A 41 2.90 14.34 30.18
C ILE A 41 4.21 15.08 30.30
N GLN A 42 4.17 16.33 30.68
CA GLN A 42 5.32 17.14 31.06
C GLN A 42 5.20 17.46 32.54
N LEU A 43 6.28 17.23 33.28
CA LEU A 43 6.38 17.57 34.69
C LEU A 43 6.51 19.10 34.86
N THR A 44 5.98 19.61 35.96
CA THR A 44 6.09 21.06 36.32
C THR A 44 7.15 21.33 37.38
N TYR A 45 7.91 20.32 37.76
CA TYR A 45 8.96 20.39 38.76
C TYR A 45 10.27 19.76 38.25
N ASP A 46 11.37 20.14 38.81
CA ASP A 46 12.68 19.63 38.46
C ASP A 46 12.84 18.17 38.92
N THR A 47 13.45 17.37 38.07
CA THR A 47 13.73 15.96 38.33
C THR A 47 15.02 15.54 37.65
N SER A 48 15.63 14.47 38.11
CA SER A 48 16.82 13.91 37.45
C SER A 48 16.47 13.45 36.05
N THR A 49 17.38 13.62 35.12
CA THR A 49 17.23 13.29 33.70
C THR A 49 17.96 12.01 33.31
N TYR A 50 18.35 11.18 34.27
CA TYR A 50 18.96 9.89 34.00
C TYR A 50 18.02 8.96 33.24
N THR A 51 18.51 8.44 32.14
CA THR A 51 17.76 7.52 31.29
C THR A 51 18.62 6.28 31.01
N GLN A 52 17.93 5.14 30.89
CA GLN A 52 18.55 3.91 30.41
C GLN A 52 18.58 3.91 28.89
N PRO A 53 19.52 3.21 28.25
CA PRO A 53 19.51 2.99 26.81
C PRO A 53 18.17 2.40 26.34
N ILE A 54 17.61 2.98 25.30
CA ILE A 54 16.38 2.52 24.65
C ILE A 54 16.67 2.32 23.17
N GLU A 55 16.43 1.11 22.69
CA GLU A 55 16.49 0.78 21.28
C GLU A 55 15.11 0.88 20.64
N MET A 56 15.04 1.59 19.51
CA MET A 56 13.88 1.57 18.62
C MET A 56 14.19 0.79 17.36
N CYS A 57 13.52 -0.30 17.13
CA CYS A 57 13.69 -1.17 15.98
C CYS A 57 12.52 -1.01 15.01
N VAL A 58 12.83 -0.78 13.73
CA VAL A 58 11.83 -0.52 12.68
C VAL A 58 11.97 -1.54 11.55
N GLY A 59 11.02 -2.49 11.53
CA GLY A 59 10.85 -3.45 10.45
C GLY A 59 10.18 -2.79 9.26
N THR A 60 10.98 -2.44 8.26
CA THR A 60 10.51 -1.72 7.08
C THR A 60 9.74 -2.62 6.13
N GLY A 61 8.71 -2.08 5.47
CA GLY A 61 7.91 -2.82 4.49
C GLY A 61 7.09 -1.92 3.57
N TYR A 62 6.58 -2.51 2.51
CA TYR A 62 5.73 -1.81 1.54
C TYR A 62 4.30 -1.58 2.05
N GLU A 63 3.74 -2.57 2.73
CA GLU A 63 2.35 -2.54 3.24
C GLU A 63 2.30 -2.40 4.75
N HIS A 64 3.27 -2.96 5.46
CA HIS A 64 3.32 -2.99 6.91
C HIS A 64 4.66 -2.48 7.41
N ILE A 65 4.64 -1.73 8.50
CA ILE A 65 5.82 -1.29 9.22
C ILE A 65 5.70 -1.84 10.63
N GLY A 66 6.69 -2.62 11.07
CA GLY A 66 6.78 -3.09 12.45
C GLY A 66 7.62 -2.12 13.29
N VAL A 67 7.23 -1.91 14.52
CA VAL A 67 7.99 -1.10 15.49
C VAL A 67 8.05 -1.83 16.80
N SER A 68 9.26 -1.95 17.33
CA SER A 68 9.53 -2.43 18.68
C SER A 68 10.45 -1.44 19.38
N ILE A 69 10.06 -0.97 20.56
CA ILE A 69 10.89 -0.11 21.40
C ILE A 69 11.20 -0.89 22.67
N LYS A 70 12.47 -1.04 22.99
CA LYS A 70 12.97 -1.95 24.02
C LYS A 70 13.92 -1.25 24.97
N THR A 71 13.84 -1.66 26.23
CA THR A 71 14.85 -1.45 27.26
C THR A 71 15.51 -2.79 27.57
N LYS A 72 16.53 -2.80 28.41
CA LYS A 72 17.14 -4.05 28.88
C LYS A 72 16.13 -4.94 29.61
N ALA A 73 15.16 -4.35 30.32
CA ALA A 73 14.20 -5.08 31.15
C ALA A 73 12.97 -5.57 30.39
N LYS A 74 12.46 -4.77 29.44
CA LYS A 74 11.19 -5.12 28.74
C LYS A 74 11.05 -4.44 27.40
N GLU A 75 10.21 -5.03 26.54
CA GLU A 75 9.64 -4.36 25.37
C GLU A 75 8.59 -3.34 25.85
N VAL A 76 8.80 -2.08 25.54
CA VAL A 76 7.95 -0.95 25.99
C VAL A 76 6.84 -0.66 24.99
N VAL A 77 7.12 -0.83 23.70
CA VAL A 77 6.18 -0.61 22.60
C VAL A 77 6.34 -1.72 21.58
N SER A 78 5.23 -2.36 21.23
CA SER A 78 5.12 -3.29 20.10
C SER A 78 3.99 -2.83 19.19
N GLN A 79 4.29 -2.47 17.94
CA GLN A 79 3.29 -1.90 17.04
C GLN A 79 3.51 -2.34 15.60
N GLN A 80 2.38 -2.50 14.90
CA GLN A 80 2.34 -2.65 13.47
C GLN A 80 1.54 -1.51 12.85
N TYR A 81 2.06 -0.95 11.78
CA TYR A 81 1.44 0.13 11.02
C TYR A 81 1.10 -0.32 9.62
N ASP A 82 -0.20 -0.45 9.32
CA ASP A 82 -0.70 -0.82 8.00
C ASP A 82 -0.83 0.41 7.11
N MET A 83 -0.04 0.46 6.05
CA MET A 83 -0.03 1.55 5.09
C MET A 83 -1.21 1.46 4.11
N LEU A 84 -1.39 2.51 3.30
CA LEU A 84 -2.39 2.50 2.24
C LEU A 84 -1.92 1.59 1.10
N THR A 85 -2.76 0.62 0.72
CA THR A 85 -2.52 -0.35 -0.36
C THR A 85 -3.30 -0.01 -1.64
N ASN A 86 -4.33 0.83 -1.54
CA ASN A 86 -5.24 1.17 -2.65
C ASN A 86 -4.79 2.39 -3.47
N GLU A 87 -3.52 2.75 -3.44
CA GLU A 87 -2.99 3.94 -4.12
C GLU A 87 -3.14 3.83 -5.65
N ARG A 88 -2.87 2.64 -6.21
CA ARG A 88 -3.03 2.38 -7.65
C ARG A 88 -4.47 2.54 -8.10
N SER A 89 -5.41 1.86 -7.44
CA SER A 89 -6.84 1.99 -7.76
C SER A 89 -7.34 3.43 -7.69
N ARG A 90 -6.89 4.18 -6.68
CA ARG A 90 -7.24 5.60 -6.55
C ARG A 90 -6.63 6.47 -7.64
N HIS A 91 -5.42 6.15 -8.08
CA HIS A 91 -4.79 6.84 -9.19
C HIS A 91 -5.55 6.57 -10.49
N ASP A 92 -5.99 5.34 -10.71
CA ASP A 92 -6.80 4.96 -11.87
C ASP A 92 -8.17 5.63 -11.84
N ASP A 93 -8.83 5.69 -10.69
CA ASP A 93 -10.04 6.50 -10.49
C ASP A 93 -9.81 7.97 -10.86
N CYS A 94 -8.75 8.58 -10.36
CA CYS A 94 -8.40 9.96 -10.67
C CYS A 94 -8.10 10.15 -12.17
N ARG A 95 -7.51 9.15 -12.81
CA ARG A 95 -7.25 9.12 -14.26
C ARG A 95 -8.55 9.03 -15.05
N ALA A 96 -9.47 8.15 -14.64
CA ALA A 96 -10.79 8.02 -15.23
C ALA A 96 -11.59 9.31 -15.10
N TYR A 97 -11.60 9.96 -13.92
CA TYR A 97 -12.26 11.25 -13.73
C TYR A 97 -11.69 12.36 -14.60
N ARG A 98 -10.37 12.43 -14.72
CA ARG A 98 -9.72 13.40 -15.61
C ARG A 98 -10.08 13.14 -17.07
N ARG A 99 -10.13 11.87 -17.51
CA ARG A 99 -10.54 11.48 -18.85
C ARG A 99 -11.99 11.88 -19.14
N THR A 100 -12.91 11.54 -18.23
CA THR A 100 -14.34 11.91 -18.34
C THR A 100 -14.53 13.41 -18.37
N ARG A 101 -13.82 14.15 -17.52
CA ARG A 101 -13.88 15.63 -17.51
C ARG A 101 -13.37 16.23 -18.82
N ARG A 102 -12.28 15.70 -19.39
CA ARG A 102 -11.75 16.14 -20.68
C ARG A 102 -12.71 15.85 -21.85
N ASN A 103 -13.45 14.78 -21.79
CA ASN A 103 -14.44 14.43 -22.83
C ASN A 103 -15.69 15.33 -22.79
N ARG A 104 -15.98 15.97 -21.65
CA ARG A 104 -17.14 16.86 -21.47
C ARG A 104 -16.84 18.34 -21.66
N LEU A 105 -15.63 18.74 -21.35
CA LEU A 105 -15.18 20.12 -21.37
C LEU A 105 -14.22 20.34 -22.53
N ARG A 106 -13.93 21.63 -22.78
CA ARG A 106 -13.00 22.06 -23.83
C ARG A 106 -11.73 21.22 -23.88
N TYR A 107 -11.28 20.94 -25.10
CA TYR A 107 -9.98 20.36 -25.35
C TYR A 107 -8.88 21.15 -24.62
N ARG A 108 -8.10 20.45 -23.86
CA ARG A 108 -6.85 20.96 -23.31
C ARG A 108 -5.71 20.13 -23.88
N ALA A 109 -4.68 20.80 -24.37
CA ALA A 109 -3.46 20.15 -24.81
C ALA A 109 -2.92 19.22 -23.71
N ALA A 110 -2.45 18.06 -24.10
CA ALA A 110 -1.81 17.14 -23.16
C ALA A 110 -0.51 17.81 -22.66
N ARG A 111 -0.37 17.88 -21.34
CA ARG A 111 0.88 18.36 -20.72
C ARG A 111 1.87 17.22 -20.69
N PHE A 112 2.88 17.30 -21.55
CA PHE A 112 3.92 16.27 -21.65
C PHE A 112 5.18 16.57 -20.82
N ASN A 113 5.26 17.73 -20.18
CA ASN A 113 6.44 18.23 -19.47
C ASN A 113 6.76 17.46 -18.16
N ASN A 114 5.97 16.46 -17.80
CA ASN A 114 6.17 15.65 -16.56
C ASN A 114 6.87 14.32 -16.85
N ARG A 115 7.59 14.21 -17.95
CA ARG A 115 8.22 12.97 -18.36
C ARG A 115 9.66 12.88 -17.87
N VAL A 116 10.29 11.74 -18.16
CA VAL A 116 11.61 11.33 -17.64
C VAL A 116 12.68 12.41 -17.81
N SER A 117 12.69 13.11 -18.94
CA SER A 117 13.64 14.18 -19.24
C SER A 117 13.57 15.40 -18.32
N GLY A 118 12.44 15.63 -17.66
CA GLY A 118 12.27 16.76 -16.73
C GLY A 118 12.49 16.39 -15.26
N LYS A 119 12.95 15.19 -14.95
CA LYS A 119 13.16 14.74 -13.59
C LYS A 119 14.59 15.04 -13.12
N LYS A 120 14.70 15.62 -11.94
CA LYS A 120 16.01 15.85 -11.31
C LYS A 120 16.69 14.52 -10.94
N PRO A 121 18.04 14.46 -10.91
CA PRO A 121 18.74 13.31 -10.35
C PRO A 121 18.22 12.98 -8.95
N GLY A 122 18.11 11.68 -8.63
CA GLY A 122 17.58 11.23 -7.34
C GLY A 122 16.04 11.35 -7.19
N TRP A 123 15.31 11.70 -8.26
CA TRP A 123 13.85 11.75 -8.21
C TRP A 123 13.26 10.35 -7.99
N ILE A 124 12.39 10.22 -7.01
CA ILE A 124 11.58 9.03 -6.79
C ILE A 124 10.10 9.35 -6.99
N ALA A 125 9.31 8.32 -7.31
CA ALA A 125 7.88 8.50 -7.50
C ALA A 125 7.22 9.02 -6.21
N PRO A 126 6.28 9.99 -6.28
CA PRO A 126 5.66 10.56 -5.08
C PRO A 126 4.97 9.54 -4.17
N SER A 127 4.51 8.40 -4.70
CA SER A 127 3.98 7.30 -3.91
C SER A 127 5.05 6.59 -3.10
N LEU A 128 6.23 6.39 -3.67
CA LEU A 128 7.38 5.80 -2.99
C LEU A 128 7.93 6.78 -1.94
N ASP A 129 8.09 8.03 -2.30
CA ASP A 129 8.50 9.10 -1.40
C ASP A 129 7.57 9.22 -0.18
N ASN A 130 6.25 9.18 -0.41
CA ASN A 130 5.28 9.16 0.68
C ASN A 130 5.47 7.96 1.62
N LYS A 131 5.78 6.78 1.10
CA LYS A 131 6.03 5.60 1.94
C LYS A 131 7.31 5.76 2.76
N VAL A 132 8.38 6.26 2.17
CA VAL A 132 9.63 6.58 2.91
C VAL A 132 9.34 7.57 4.03
N GLU A 133 8.67 8.68 3.73
CA GLU A 133 8.32 9.67 4.75
C GLU A 133 7.43 9.12 5.87
N ARG A 134 6.58 8.11 5.60
CA ARG A 134 5.79 7.46 6.67
C ARG A 134 6.66 6.69 7.65
N HIS A 135 7.71 6.02 7.19
CA HIS A 135 8.67 5.37 8.08
C HIS A 135 9.35 6.42 8.98
N LEU A 136 9.86 7.49 8.37
CA LEU A 136 10.52 8.57 9.10
C LEU A 136 9.60 9.30 10.09
N ASP A 137 8.33 9.52 9.72
CA ASP A 137 7.33 10.12 10.61
C ASP A 137 7.05 9.25 11.85
N ILE A 138 7.03 7.92 11.68
CA ILE A 138 6.83 6.98 12.80
C ILE A 138 8.04 7.04 13.74
N ILE A 139 9.25 7.07 13.22
CA ILE A 139 10.47 7.22 14.01
C ILE A 139 10.44 8.57 14.75
N SER A 140 10.24 9.68 14.04
CA SER A 140 10.18 11.03 14.62
C SER A 140 9.16 11.14 15.75
N ARG A 141 8.05 10.41 15.62
CA ARG A 141 6.97 10.42 16.61
C ARG A 141 7.43 9.94 17.98
N TYR A 142 8.27 8.91 18.04
CA TYR A 142 8.79 8.37 19.30
C TYR A 142 10.04 9.10 19.76
N LEU A 143 10.94 9.44 18.85
CA LEU A 143 12.10 10.24 19.18
C LEU A 143 11.75 11.59 19.80
N SER A 144 10.59 12.14 19.51
CA SER A 144 10.15 13.42 20.11
C SER A 144 9.66 13.32 21.56
N VAL A 145 9.46 12.11 22.10
CA VAL A 145 8.82 11.91 23.42
C VAL A 145 9.46 10.82 24.27
N MET A 146 10.39 10.05 23.71
CA MET A 146 11.13 9.00 24.43
C MET A 146 12.64 9.22 24.28
N PRO A 147 13.45 8.90 25.29
CA PRO A 147 14.90 9.03 25.25
C PRO A 147 15.54 7.83 24.52
N VAL A 148 15.16 7.65 23.24
CA VAL A 148 15.72 6.61 22.39
C VAL A 148 17.15 6.97 22.04
N THR A 149 18.09 6.06 22.32
CA THR A 149 19.51 6.21 22.02
C THR A 149 19.83 5.70 20.62
N ASP A 150 19.25 4.55 20.25
CA ASP A 150 19.59 3.82 19.03
C ASP A 150 18.35 3.49 18.21
N VAL A 151 18.44 3.70 16.90
CA VAL A 151 17.38 3.39 15.94
C VAL A 151 17.90 2.36 14.93
N PHE A 152 17.37 1.14 14.98
CA PHE A 152 17.71 0.08 14.04
C PHE A 152 16.68 0.04 12.90
N ILE A 153 17.13 0.24 11.68
CA ILE A 153 16.29 0.23 10.47
C ILE A 153 16.61 -1.02 9.65
N LYS A 154 15.60 -1.81 9.34
CA LYS A 154 15.76 -3.00 8.52
C LYS A 154 15.98 -2.62 7.06
N ALA A 155 17.15 -2.93 6.53
CA ALA A 155 17.45 -2.87 5.11
C ALA A 155 17.16 -4.24 4.47
N ALA A 156 15.94 -4.48 4.08
CA ALA A 156 15.59 -5.73 3.39
C ALA A 156 16.14 -5.72 1.97
N THR A 157 16.92 -6.73 1.64
CA THR A 157 17.33 -7.06 0.28
C THR A 157 16.54 -8.27 -0.18
N TYR A 158 15.94 -8.18 -1.34
CA TYR A 158 15.22 -9.27 -1.94
C TYR A 158 15.82 -9.55 -3.31
N ASP A 159 16.23 -10.77 -3.50
CA ASP A 159 16.59 -11.29 -4.81
C ASP A 159 15.31 -11.68 -5.55
N THR A 160 14.80 -10.78 -6.35
CA THR A 160 13.57 -11.00 -7.10
C THR A 160 13.75 -11.97 -8.26
N GLN A 161 14.96 -12.15 -8.76
CA GLN A 161 15.27 -13.13 -9.81
C GLN A 161 15.32 -14.53 -9.23
N LEU A 162 16.00 -14.70 -8.09
CA LEU A 162 16.01 -15.97 -7.35
C LEU A 162 14.59 -16.39 -6.97
N LEU A 163 13.80 -15.48 -6.37
CA LEU A 163 12.42 -15.77 -5.99
C LEU A 163 11.57 -16.18 -7.20
N ALA A 164 11.81 -15.55 -8.34
CA ALA A 164 11.13 -15.86 -9.58
C ALA A 164 11.49 -17.25 -10.11
N ALA A 165 12.77 -17.60 -10.10
CA ALA A 165 13.25 -18.91 -10.54
C ALA A 165 12.70 -20.03 -9.65
N LEU A 166 12.77 -19.85 -8.32
CA LEU A 166 12.23 -20.82 -7.36
C LEU A 166 10.73 -21.08 -7.56
N GLU A 167 9.93 -20.03 -7.82
CA GLU A 167 8.50 -20.19 -8.10
C GLU A 167 8.20 -20.86 -9.44
N ALA A 168 9.06 -20.63 -10.44
CA ALA A 168 8.93 -21.23 -11.76
C ALA A 168 9.48 -22.66 -11.83
N GLY A 169 10.17 -23.12 -10.79
CA GLY A 169 10.93 -24.38 -10.84
C GLY A 169 12.14 -24.32 -11.79
N GLU A 170 12.62 -23.13 -12.09
CA GLU A 170 13.78 -22.90 -12.96
C GLU A 170 15.08 -22.97 -12.15
N PRO A 171 16.23 -23.23 -12.80
CA PRO A 171 17.53 -23.22 -12.14
C PRO A 171 17.78 -21.89 -11.42
N VAL A 172 18.37 -21.98 -10.24
CA VAL A 172 18.71 -20.80 -9.41
C VAL A 172 19.78 -19.99 -10.13
N PRO A 173 19.55 -18.68 -10.40
CA PRO A 173 20.53 -17.84 -11.07
C PRO A 173 21.81 -17.70 -10.24
N GLN A 174 22.97 -17.82 -10.88
CA GLN A 174 24.28 -17.72 -10.24
C GLN A 174 25.19 -16.77 -11.03
N GLY A 175 26.01 -15.98 -10.35
CA GLY A 175 27.02 -15.15 -10.96
C GLY A 175 26.54 -14.33 -12.15
N LYS A 176 26.93 -14.68 -13.36
CA LYS A 176 26.57 -13.98 -14.60
C LYS A 176 25.09 -14.02 -14.95
N ASP A 177 24.33 -15.01 -14.46
CA ASP A 177 22.90 -15.15 -14.75
C ASP A 177 22.11 -13.94 -14.26
N TYR A 178 22.58 -13.28 -13.19
CA TYR A 178 21.98 -12.05 -12.69
C TYR A 178 22.12 -10.85 -13.65
N GLN A 179 23.09 -10.89 -14.53
CA GLN A 179 23.27 -9.86 -15.57
C GLN A 179 22.41 -10.16 -16.80
N HIS A 180 21.98 -11.40 -16.94
CA HIS A 180 21.19 -11.90 -18.06
C HIS A 180 19.73 -12.00 -17.62
N GLY A 181 18.98 -10.90 -17.73
CA GLY A 181 17.53 -10.94 -17.48
C GLY A 181 16.78 -11.78 -18.54
N PRO A 182 15.48 -12.06 -18.34
CA PRO A 182 14.68 -12.90 -19.26
C PRO A 182 14.61 -12.43 -20.70
N GLN A 183 15.09 -11.22 -21.00
CA GLN A 183 15.14 -10.63 -22.34
C GLN A 183 16.57 -10.49 -22.88
N TYR A 184 17.55 -10.96 -22.13
CA TYR A 184 18.94 -10.84 -22.53
C TYR A 184 19.23 -11.72 -23.77
N GLY A 185 19.90 -11.14 -24.77
CA GLY A 185 20.22 -11.82 -26.03
C GLY A 185 19.10 -11.82 -27.06
N TYR A 186 17.94 -11.18 -26.76
CA TYR A 186 16.84 -11.04 -27.71
C TYR A 186 16.66 -9.58 -28.12
N ASP A 187 16.50 -9.33 -29.44
CA ASP A 187 16.28 -7.99 -29.96
C ASP A 187 14.92 -7.42 -29.57
N THR A 188 13.93 -8.28 -29.39
CA THR A 188 12.56 -7.89 -29.04
C THR A 188 11.97 -8.74 -27.93
N LEU A 189 11.09 -8.11 -27.14
CA LEU A 189 10.28 -8.80 -26.14
C LEU A 189 9.44 -9.95 -26.76
N ARG A 190 8.98 -9.77 -28.00
CA ARG A 190 8.19 -10.75 -28.73
C ARG A 190 9.00 -12.02 -28.98
N GLU A 191 10.22 -11.87 -29.40
CA GLU A 191 11.14 -12.99 -29.67
C GLU A 191 11.46 -13.76 -28.38
N ALA A 192 11.78 -13.06 -27.32
CA ALA A 192 12.02 -13.66 -26.01
C ALA A 192 10.80 -14.47 -25.50
N VAL A 193 9.56 -13.97 -25.73
CA VAL A 193 8.33 -14.69 -25.35
C VAL A 193 8.16 -15.93 -26.22
N PHE A 194 8.42 -15.85 -27.52
CA PHE A 194 8.31 -16.97 -28.43
C PHE A 194 9.31 -18.08 -28.12
N GLU A 195 10.57 -17.72 -27.86
CA GLU A 195 11.62 -18.67 -27.48
C GLU A 195 11.26 -19.40 -26.17
N ARG A 196 10.88 -18.67 -25.13
CA ARG A 196 10.45 -19.23 -23.84
C ARG A 196 9.32 -20.25 -24.01
N ASP A 197 8.39 -20.00 -24.92
CA ASP A 197 7.25 -20.85 -25.18
C ASP A 197 7.53 -21.85 -26.32
N HIS A 198 8.82 -22.01 -26.70
CA HIS A 198 9.29 -22.95 -27.72
C HIS A 198 8.62 -22.76 -29.08
N TYR A 199 8.33 -21.50 -29.47
CA TYR A 199 7.62 -21.15 -30.69
C TYR A 199 6.33 -21.94 -30.90
N THR A 200 5.63 -22.24 -29.80
CA THR A 200 4.35 -22.97 -29.82
C THR A 200 3.25 -22.19 -29.12
N CYS A 201 2.04 -22.33 -29.61
CA CYS A 201 0.87 -21.78 -28.93
C CYS A 201 0.65 -22.49 -27.58
N VAL A 202 0.62 -21.74 -26.49
CA VAL A 202 0.44 -22.29 -25.12
C VAL A 202 -0.89 -23.04 -24.96
N TYR A 203 -1.85 -22.79 -25.84
CA TYR A 203 -3.19 -23.34 -25.85
C TYR A 203 -3.34 -24.62 -26.65
N CYS A 204 -3.14 -24.53 -27.96
CA CYS A 204 -3.36 -25.63 -28.89
C CYS A 204 -2.10 -26.39 -29.28
N LYS A 205 -0.95 -25.96 -28.77
CA LYS A 205 0.37 -26.53 -29.00
C LYS A 205 0.88 -26.50 -30.46
N ARG A 206 0.12 -25.90 -31.39
CA ARG A 206 0.60 -25.68 -32.76
C ARG A 206 1.70 -24.62 -32.76
N GLY A 207 2.75 -24.89 -33.50
CA GLY A 207 3.91 -24.03 -33.62
C GLY A 207 4.19 -23.56 -35.04
N LEU A 208 5.33 -22.92 -35.23
CA LEU A 208 5.83 -22.52 -36.54
C LEU A 208 5.98 -23.72 -37.51
N LYS A 209 6.33 -24.89 -36.97
CA LYS A 209 6.45 -26.14 -37.76
C LYS A 209 5.12 -26.57 -38.38
N ASP A 210 4.01 -26.18 -37.73
CA ASP A 210 2.65 -26.48 -38.21
C ASP A 210 2.06 -25.33 -39.06
N GLY A 211 2.90 -24.39 -39.49
CA GLY A 211 2.49 -23.23 -40.27
C GLY A 211 1.65 -22.21 -39.50
N ALA A 212 1.70 -22.21 -38.16
CA ALA A 212 0.93 -21.29 -37.33
C ALA A 212 1.59 -19.91 -37.30
N ILE A 213 0.81 -18.86 -37.49
CA ILE A 213 1.25 -17.48 -37.25
C ILE A 213 1.11 -17.20 -35.74
N LEU A 214 2.22 -16.84 -35.11
CA LEU A 214 2.29 -16.63 -33.67
C LEU A 214 2.16 -15.14 -33.29
N HIS A 215 1.41 -14.90 -32.22
CA HIS A 215 1.20 -13.59 -31.62
C HIS A 215 1.53 -13.62 -30.14
N VAL A 216 2.00 -12.49 -29.61
CA VAL A 216 2.14 -12.30 -28.16
C VAL A 216 0.78 -11.86 -27.59
N HIS A 217 0.29 -12.62 -26.65
CA HIS A 217 -0.98 -12.41 -25.97
C HIS A 217 -0.76 -11.98 -24.52
N HIS A 218 -1.53 -10.99 -24.03
CA HIS A 218 -1.53 -10.59 -22.63
C HIS A 218 -2.43 -11.58 -21.83
N ALA A 219 -1.81 -12.51 -21.12
CA ALA A 219 -2.50 -13.61 -20.45
C ALA A 219 -3.56 -13.16 -19.42
N TYR A 220 -3.44 -11.96 -18.88
CA TYR A 220 -4.31 -11.45 -17.80
C TYR A 220 -5.19 -10.26 -18.22
N TYR A 221 -5.43 -10.10 -19.52
CA TYR A 221 -6.26 -9.01 -20.05
C TYR A 221 -7.68 -9.00 -19.46
N TRP A 222 -8.24 -10.14 -19.15
CA TRP A 222 -9.57 -10.32 -18.55
C TRP A 222 -9.67 -9.79 -17.12
N LYS A 223 -8.53 -9.69 -16.42
CA LYS A 223 -8.38 -8.98 -15.13
C LYS A 223 -8.06 -7.48 -15.31
N GLY A 224 -8.08 -6.95 -16.53
CA GLY A 224 -7.71 -5.57 -16.85
C GLY A 224 -6.21 -5.30 -16.73
N LEU A 225 -5.36 -6.36 -16.78
CA LEU A 225 -3.92 -6.26 -16.71
C LEU A 225 -3.32 -6.39 -18.11
N HIS A 226 -2.61 -5.36 -18.53
CA HIS A 226 -1.95 -5.28 -19.85
C HIS A 226 -0.46 -4.92 -19.67
N GLY A 227 0.22 -5.64 -18.77
CA GLY A 227 1.64 -5.44 -18.52
C GLY A 227 2.49 -6.14 -19.59
N ASN A 228 3.65 -5.54 -19.92
CA ASN A 228 4.62 -6.10 -20.84
C ASN A 228 5.73 -6.90 -20.11
N SER A 229 5.44 -7.43 -18.95
CA SER A 229 6.35 -8.36 -18.29
C SER A 229 6.31 -9.72 -18.98
N MET A 230 7.46 -10.36 -19.15
CA MET A 230 7.55 -11.72 -19.72
C MET A 230 6.55 -12.70 -19.08
N ARG A 231 6.25 -12.54 -17.79
CA ARG A 231 5.31 -13.37 -17.02
C ARG A 231 3.83 -13.09 -17.35
N GLU A 232 3.53 -11.88 -17.83
CA GLU A 232 2.16 -11.46 -18.19
C GLU A 232 1.85 -11.75 -19.67
N LEU A 233 2.82 -12.24 -20.41
CA LEU A 233 2.73 -12.53 -21.84
C LEU A 233 2.77 -14.03 -22.10
N ALA A 234 2.11 -14.45 -23.16
CA ALA A 234 2.08 -15.84 -23.62
C ALA A 234 2.05 -15.89 -25.15
N THR A 235 2.62 -16.94 -25.73
CA THR A 235 2.57 -17.18 -27.18
C THR A 235 1.24 -17.82 -27.55
N CYS A 236 0.49 -17.19 -28.46
CA CYS A 236 -0.75 -17.71 -29.00
C CYS A 236 -0.74 -17.69 -30.54
N CYS A 237 -1.32 -18.70 -31.18
CA CYS A 237 -1.49 -18.67 -32.63
C CYS A 237 -2.70 -17.83 -33.03
N GLU A 238 -2.76 -17.41 -34.32
CA GLU A 238 -3.87 -16.62 -34.88
C GLU A 238 -5.25 -17.25 -34.65
N LYS A 239 -5.32 -18.59 -34.72
CA LYS A 239 -6.61 -19.33 -34.54
C LYS A 239 -7.07 -19.34 -33.08
N CYS A 240 -6.16 -19.21 -32.10
CA CYS A 240 -6.50 -19.09 -30.69
C CYS A 240 -6.66 -17.63 -30.26
N ASN A 241 -5.88 -16.70 -30.82
CA ASN A 241 -5.90 -15.28 -30.45
C ASN A 241 -6.98 -14.49 -31.19
N THR A 242 -8.21 -14.94 -31.05
CA THR A 242 -9.38 -14.34 -31.73
C THR A 242 -10.27 -13.58 -30.73
N PRO A 243 -11.03 -12.58 -31.18
CA PRO A 243 -11.98 -11.87 -30.32
C PRO A 243 -13.01 -12.78 -29.62
N ALA A 244 -13.39 -13.88 -30.26
CA ALA A 244 -14.30 -14.86 -29.68
C ALA A 244 -13.70 -15.58 -28.47
N ASN A 245 -12.41 -15.93 -28.54
CA ASN A 245 -11.71 -16.60 -27.45
C ASN A 245 -11.34 -15.64 -26.29
N HIS A 246 -11.44 -14.34 -26.50
CA HIS A 246 -11.21 -13.32 -25.46
C HIS A 246 -12.46 -13.00 -24.62
N LYS A 247 -13.59 -13.57 -24.93
CA LYS A 247 -14.85 -13.36 -24.18
C LYS A 247 -14.95 -14.31 -22.99
N GLU A 248 -15.82 -13.98 -22.06
CA GLU A 248 -16.20 -14.88 -20.98
C GLU A 248 -16.68 -16.21 -21.54
N GLY A 249 -16.10 -17.33 -21.09
CA GLY A 249 -16.28 -18.66 -21.65
C GLY A 249 -15.41 -19.02 -22.85
N GLY A 250 -14.64 -18.08 -23.42
CA GLY A 250 -13.67 -18.34 -24.48
C GLY A 250 -12.38 -18.99 -23.96
N LYS A 251 -11.62 -19.65 -24.84
CA LYS A 251 -10.41 -20.41 -24.49
C LYS A 251 -9.32 -19.59 -23.80
N LEU A 252 -9.24 -18.30 -24.03
CA LEU A 252 -8.26 -17.40 -23.44
C LEU A 252 -8.79 -16.69 -22.18
N TRP A 253 -10.09 -16.78 -21.91
CA TRP A 253 -10.70 -16.23 -20.73
C TRP A 253 -10.41 -17.09 -19.52
N GLY A 254 -9.95 -16.48 -18.43
CA GLY A 254 -9.63 -17.24 -17.22
C GLY A 254 -8.30 -18.00 -17.25
N PHE A 255 -7.49 -17.82 -18.31
CA PHE A 255 -6.14 -18.38 -18.33
C PHE A 255 -5.33 -17.78 -17.21
N ASP A 256 -5.10 -18.57 -16.19
CA ASP A 256 -4.44 -18.14 -14.95
C ASP A 256 -3.15 -18.94 -14.74
N LYS A 257 -2.02 -18.33 -15.08
CA LYS A 257 -0.74 -18.74 -14.51
C LYS A 257 -0.57 -17.92 -13.24
N PRO A 258 -0.26 -18.51 -12.08
CA PRO A 258 -0.09 -17.75 -10.84
C PRO A 258 1.01 -16.72 -11.01
N LEU A 259 0.64 -15.44 -10.96
CA LEU A 259 1.56 -14.31 -10.99
C LEU A 259 1.76 -13.77 -9.59
N ARG A 260 2.89 -14.08 -9.00
CA ARG A 260 3.34 -13.35 -7.82
C ARG A 260 3.93 -12.01 -8.24
N LYS A 261 3.43 -10.93 -7.64
CA LYS A 261 3.97 -9.57 -7.83
C LYS A 261 4.92 -9.25 -6.70
N TYR A 262 6.19 -9.11 -7.03
CA TYR A 262 7.24 -8.68 -6.09
C TYR A 262 7.27 -7.16 -5.90
N THR A 263 6.11 -6.51 -5.81
CA THR A 263 6.03 -5.04 -5.70
C THR A 263 6.61 -4.53 -4.38
N GLY A 264 6.43 -5.29 -3.31
CA GLY A 264 6.97 -4.95 -2.00
C GLY A 264 8.49 -5.11 -1.95
N GLU A 265 8.98 -6.19 -2.52
CA GLU A 265 10.39 -6.52 -2.61
C GLU A 265 11.14 -5.50 -3.49
N ALA A 266 10.59 -5.21 -4.67
CA ALA A 266 11.14 -4.19 -5.58
C ALA A 266 11.13 -2.78 -4.94
N PHE A 267 10.08 -2.45 -4.18
CA PHE A 267 10.04 -1.20 -3.41
C PHE A 267 11.20 -1.14 -2.42
N MET A 268 11.37 -2.17 -1.60
CA MET A 268 12.42 -2.19 -0.58
C MET A 268 13.81 -2.12 -1.19
N ASN A 269 14.06 -2.84 -2.28
CA ASN A 269 15.33 -2.76 -3.01
C ASN A 269 15.62 -1.33 -3.50
N SER A 270 14.59 -0.61 -3.95
CA SER A 270 14.74 0.74 -4.51
C SER A 270 14.91 1.82 -3.44
N VAL A 271 14.30 1.66 -2.25
CA VAL A 271 14.23 2.77 -1.28
C VAL A 271 15.04 2.58 -0.02
N ARG A 272 15.60 1.39 0.25
CA ARG A 272 16.32 1.09 1.51
C ARG A 272 17.43 2.08 1.83
N TRP A 273 18.26 2.41 0.86
CA TRP A 273 19.36 3.37 1.02
C TRP A 273 18.87 4.80 1.21
N ILE A 274 17.83 5.19 0.45
CA ILE A 274 17.21 6.50 0.56
C ILE A 274 16.61 6.68 1.95
N LEU A 275 15.91 5.65 2.45
CA LEU A 275 15.33 5.66 3.80
C LEU A 275 16.40 5.80 4.87
N TYR A 276 17.47 5.00 4.78
CA TYR A 276 18.58 5.05 5.73
C TYR A 276 19.29 6.40 5.73
N GLN A 277 19.66 6.91 4.55
CA GLN A 277 20.34 8.20 4.42
C GLN A 277 19.48 9.35 4.95
N ARG A 278 18.18 9.35 4.65
CA ARG A 278 17.25 10.35 5.18
C ARG A 278 17.06 10.23 6.69
N ALA A 279 17.07 9.01 7.22
CA ALA A 279 16.99 8.79 8.67
C ALA A 279 18.23 9.32 9.38
N MET A 280 19.42 9.01 8.87
CA MET A 280 20.68 9.54 9.40
C MET A 280 20.67 11.08 9.40
N ALA A 281 20.34 11.69 8.27
CA ALA A 281 20.31 13.15 8.17
C ALA A 281 19.25 13.80 9.08
N ARG A 282 18.07 13.16 9.23
CA ARG A 282 16.95 13.71 10.03
C ARG A 282 17.16 13.56 11.53
N PHE A 283 17.83 12.50 11.97
CA PHE A 283 17.97 12.15 13.39
C PHE A 283 19.38 12.37 13.94
N GLN A 284 20.25 12.97 13.15
CA GLN A 284 21.60 13.37 13.56
C GLN A 284 21.56 14.20 14.86
N GLY A 285 22.36 13.81 15.85
CA GLY A 285 22.39 14.45 17.16
C GLY A 285 21.19 14.16 18.08
N VAL A 286 20.24 13.33 17.63
CA VAL A 286 19.06 12.93 18.43
C VAL A 286 19.14 11.47 18.85
N ALA A 287 19.55 10.58 17.95
CA ALA A 287 19.76 9.15 18.18
C ALA A 287 20.73 8.60 17.12
N GLU A 288 21.46 7.54 17.48
CA GLU A 288 22.27 6.81 16.50
C GLU A 288 21.41 5.94 15.60
N VAL A 289 21.69 5.97 14.28
CA VAL A 289 20.90 5.24 13.31
C VAL A 289 21.74 4.10 12.74
N HIS A 290 21.28 2.88 12.97
CA HIS A 290 21.92 1.65 12.53
C HIS A 290 21.11 0.95 11.45
N MET A 291 21.81 0.27 10.55
CA MET A 291 21.18 -0.60 9.55
C MET A 291 21.29 -2.06 9.97
N THR A 292 20.21 -2.81 9.83
CA THR A 292 20.19 -4.25 10.06
C THR A 292 19.56 -4.99 8.88
N TYR A 293 19.85 -6.26 8.76
CA TYR A 293 19.41 -7.10 7.63
C TYR A 293 18.33 -8.10 8.05
N GLY A 294 17.40 -8.38 7.14
CA GLY A 294 16.29 -9.28 7.39
C GLY A 294 16.69 -10.73 7.71
N VAL A 295 17.87 -11.16 7.27
CA VAL A 295 18.44 -12.47 7.60
C VAL A 295 18.73 -12.58 9.09
N ILE A 296 19.26 -11.52 9.69
CA ILE A 296 19.60 -11.48 11.13
C ILE A 296 18.31 -11.58 11.96
N SER A 297 17.32 -10.72 11.67
CA SER A 297 16.04 -10.75 12.40
C SER A 297 15.31 -12.08 12.22
N LYS A 298 15.34 -12.67 11.01
CA LYS A 298 14.78 -14.00 10.76
C LYS A 298 15.45 -15.08 11.60
N ARG A 299 16.79 -15.11 11.66
CA ARG A 299 17.56 -16.08 12.45
C ARG A 299 17.21 -15.97 13.95
N VAL A 300 17.24 -14.75 14.49
CA VAL A 300 16.87 -14.51 15.90
C VAL A 300 15.44 -14.95 16.17
N ARG A 301 14.49 -14.59 15.30
CA ARG A 301 13.09 -14.96 15.45
C ARG A 301 12.88 -16.47 15.44
N THR A 302 13.56 -17.19 14.54
CA THR A 302 13.48 -18.65 14.46
C THR A 302 14.06 -19.31 15.69
N ASN A 303 15.20 -18.83 16.19
CA ASN A 303 15.83 -19.36 17.41
C ASN A 303 14.96 -19.13 18.65
N LEU A 304 14.18 -18.05 18.69
CA LEU A 304 13.24 -17.76 19.78
C LEU A 304 11.86 -18.45 19.59
N GLY A 305 11.66 -19.23 18.52
CA GLY A 305 10.39 -19.90 18.24
C GLY A 305 9.22 -18.94 18.01
N LEU A 306 9.47 -17.68 17.63
CA LEU A 306 8.43 -16.66 17.53
C LEU A 306 7.75 -16.67 16.15
N PRO A 307 6.41 -16.56 16.09
CA PRO A 307 5.69 -16.47 14.83
C PRO A 307 6.06 -15.18 14.08
N TYR A 308 5.98 -15.23 12.75
CA TYR A 308 6.26 -14.05 11.94
C TYR A 308 5.14 -13.01 12.06
N SER A 309 5.53 -11.80 12.41
CA SER A 309 4.79 -10.56 12.20
C SER A 309 5.79 -9.43 11.99
N CYS A 310 5.36 -8.30 11.41
CA CYS A 310 6.26 -7.15 11.23
C CYS A 310 6.76 -6.60 12.58
N ALA A 311 5.92 -6.63 13.62
CA ALA A 311 6.29 -6.21 14.97
C ALA A 311 7.25 -7.20 15.63
N THR A 312 7.01 -8.52 15.49
CA THR A 312 7.93 -9.57 16.00
C THR A 312 9.28 -9.51 15.30
N ASP A 313 9.27 -9.25 14.00
CA ASP A 313 10.52 -9.10 13.23
C ASP A 313 11.30 -7.86 13.70
N ALA A 314 10.61 -6.75 13.99
CA ALA A 314 11.22 -5.56 14.59
C ALA A 314 11.79 -5.84 15.99
N TYR A 315 11.07 -6.61 16.83
CA TYR A 315 11.59 -7.02 18.14
C TYR A 315 12.90 -7.82 18.04
N CYS A 316 13.04 -8.65 17.01
CA CYS A 316 14.23 -9.46 16.76
C CYS A 316 15.45 -8.68 16.22
N MET A 317 15.33 -7.38 16.04
CA MET A 317 16.43 -6.50 15.61
C MET A 317 17.13 -5.85 16.82
N GLY A 318 18.22 -5.13 16.58
CA GLY A 318 19.00 -4.45 17.61
C GLY A 318 19.78 -5.43 18.52
N GLU A 319 20.22 -4.98 19.66
CA GLU A 319 21.05 -5.76 20.60
C GLU A 319 20.26 -6.25 21.82
N LEU A 320 19.33 -5.44 22.30
CA LEU A 320 18.53 -5.78 23.47
C LEU A 320 17.51 -6.89 23.17
N ARG A 321 17.38 -7.86 24.09
CA ARG A 321 16.49 -9.02 23.99
C ARG A 321 15.75 -9.26 25.31
N PRO A 322 14.90 -8.34 25.74
CA PRO A 322 14.17 -8.53 26.99
C PRO A 322 13.18 -9.71 26.85
N GLU A 323 13.04 -10.52 27.90
CA GLU A 323 12.05 -11.61 27.92
C GLU A 323 10.62 -11.07 27.96
N ALA A 324 10.39 -10.01 28.72
CA ALA A 324 9.08 -9.41 28.89
C ALA A 324 8.67 -8.64 27.62
N ARG A 325 7.69 -9.16 26.91
CA ARG A 325 7.12 -8.55 25.70
C ARG A 325 5.77 -7.93 25.99
N CYS A 326 5.46 -6.87 25.26
CA CYS A 326 4.13 -6.26 25.31
C CYS A 326 3.25 -6.72 24.14
N GLU A 327 1.94 -6.52 24.32
CA GLU A 327 0.96 -6.83 23.28
C GLU A 327 1.10 -5.90 22.07
N THR A 328 1.02 -6.49 20.86
CA THR A 328 1.17 -5.72 19.63
C THR A 328 -0.10 -4.93 19.31
N GLU A 329 0.03 -3.61 19.22
CA GLU A 329 -1.02 -2.74 18.73
C GLU A 329 -0.94 -2.55 17.22
N VAL A 330 -2.08 -2.66 16.53
CA VAL A 330 -2.16 -2.47 15.09
C VAL A 330 -2.78 -1.12 14.75
N PHE A 331 -2.09 -0.36 13.92
CA PHE A 331 -2.54 0.93 13.42
C PHE A 331 -2.76 0.88 11.92
N GLN A 332 -3.92 1.33 11.46
CA GLN A 332 -4.21 1.46 10.05
C GLN A 332 -4.16 2.92 9.59
N LYS A 333 -3.56 3.16 8.43
CA LYS A 333 -3.58 4.47 7.79
C LYS A 333 -4.95 4.74 7.19
N TYR A 334 -5.58 5.84 7.63
CA TYR A 334 -6.79 6.36 7.02
C TYR A 334 -6.52 7.72 6.40
N ARG A 335 -7.07 7.94 5.23
CA ARG A 335 -7.04 9.23 4.56
C ARG A 335 -8.37 9.92 4.69
N ARG A 336 -8.37 11.04 5.40
CA ARG A 336 -9.55 11.91 5.44
C ARG A 336 -9.65 12.68 4.12
N ASN A 337 -10.82 12.63 3.52
CA ASN A 337 -11.06 13.32 2.27
C ASN A 337 -11.82 14.62 2.51
N ASN A 338 -11.11 15.74 2.38
CA ASN A 338 -11.67 17.07 2.55
C ASN A 338 -12.22 17.67 1.27
N ARG A 339 -12.09 16.98 0.13
CA ARG A 339 -12.59 17.44 -1.16
C ARG A 339 -13.91 16.75 -1.50
N VAL A 340 -14.78 17.48 -2.19
CA VAL A 340 -15.95 16.89 -2.84
C VAL A 340 -15.46 15.98 -3.96
N LEU A 341 -15.75 14.70 -3.87
CA LEU A 341 -15.45 13.73 -4.93
C LEU A 341 -16.66 13.64 -5.84
N SER A 342 -16.49 14.06 -7.07
CA SER A 342 -17.39 13.66 -8.14
C SER A 342 -17.14 12.19 -8.46
N LYS A 343 -18.08 11.31 -8.20
CA LYS A 343 -18.03 9.93 -8.71
C LYS A 343 -18.75 9.88 -10.05
N PHE A 344 -18.01 9.58 -11.09
CA PHE A 344 -18.56 9.33 -12.40
C PHE A 344 -18.55 7.82 -12.62
N TYR A 345 -19.73 7.23 -12.73
CA TYR A 345 -19.87 5.88 -13.26
C TYR A 345 -20.20 6.01 -14.73
N ASP A 346 -19.45 5.32 -15.54
CA ASP A 346 -19.71 5.31 -16.96
C ASP A 346 -21.01 4.56 -17.26
N ALA A 347 -21.83 5.09 -18.15
CA ALA A 347 -23.02 4.42 -18.59
C ALA A 347 -22.63 3.16 -19.40
N LYS A 348 -23.33 2.06 -19.19
CA LYS A 348 -23.19 0.85 -19.98
C LYS A 348 -24.13 0.88 -21.19
N TYR A 349 -23.65 0.39 -22.30
CA TYR A 349 -24.39 0.32 -23.58
C TYR A 349 -24.25 -1.08 -24.17
N TYR A 350 -25.25 -1.50 -24.92
CA TYR A 350 -25.10 -2.65 -25.82
C TYR A 350 -24.13 -2.27 -26.94
N ASP A 351 -23.18 -3.14 -27.24
CA ASP A 351 -22.32 -3.00 -28.42
C ASP A 351 -23.09 -3.52 -29.63
N THR A 352 -23.34 -2.65 -30.63
CA THR A 352 -24.11 -3.05 -31.84
C THR A 352 -23.36 -4.00 -32.73
N ARG A 353 -22.06 -4.15 -32.57
CA ARG A 353 -21.24 -5.12 -33.33
C ARG A 353 -21.40 -6.54 -32.83
N GLU A 354 -21.77 -6.70 -31.57
CA GLU A 354 -21.79 -7.99 -30.90
C GLU A 354 -23.11 -8.14 -30.13
N LYS A 355 -23.98 -9.01 -30.60
CA LYS A 355 -25.30 -9.26 -29.96
C LYS A 355 -25.12 -9.69 -28.50
N GLY A 356 -25.76 -8.96 -27.58
CA GLY A 356 -25.78 -9.27 -26.15
C GLY A 356 -24.59 -8.80 -25.33
N VAL A 357 -23.54 -8.24 -25.94
CA VAL A 357 -22.37 -7.72 -25.20
C VAL A 357 -22.65 -6.33 -24.70
N ILE A 358 -22.44 -6.14 -23.37
CA ILE A 358 -22.59 -4.85 -22.68
C ILE A 358 -21.20 -4.29 -22.39
N ARG A 359 -20.91 -3.11 -22.95
CA ARG A 359 -19.65 -2.41 -22.73
C ARG A 359 -19.83 -1.08 -22.03
N SER A 360 -18.79 -0.61 -21.34
CA SER A 360 -18.80 0.73 -20.76
C SER A 360 -18.71 1.81 -21.86
N GLY A 361 -19.29 2.97 -21.64
CA GLY A 361 -19.19 4.07 -22.59
C GLY A 361 -17.74 4.55 -22.82
N ASN A 362 -16.81 4.25 -21.88
CA ASN A 362 -15.39 4.52 -22.05
C ASN A 362 -14.74 3.59 -23.07
N GLU A 363 -15.14 2.32 -23.09
CA GLU A 363 -14.67 1.34 -24.07
C GLU A 363 -15.21 1.69 -25.47
N LEU A 364 -16.47 2.10 -25.52
CA LEU A 364 -17.13 2.59 -26.73
C LEU A 364 -16.98 4.11 -26.88
N SER A 365 -15.79 4.64 -26.72
CA SER A 365 -15.52 6.07 -26.92
C SER A 365 -14.82 6.30 -28.26
N SER A 366 -14.99 7.51 -28.81
CA SER A 366 -14.12 7.94 -29.90
C SER A 366 -12.68 7.92 -29.41
N GLY A 367 -11.83 7.12 -30.06
CA GLY A 367 -10.39 7.28 -29.97
C GLY A 367 -10.11 8.76 -30.28
N ARG A 368 -9.64 9.54 -29.30
CA ARG A 368 -9.24 10.91 -29.58
C ARG A 368 -7.90 10.82 -30.27
N THR A 369 -7.90 11.07 -31.54
CA THR A 369 -6.72 11.39 -32.31
C THR A 369 -5.99 12.54 -31.61
N ASN A 370 -4.76 12.30 -31.19
CA ASN A 370 -3.83 13.40 -30.98
C ASN A 370 -3.72 14.12 -32.31
N ARG A 371 -3.88 15.44 -32.31
CA ARG A 371 -3.90 16.27 -33.52
C ARG A 371 -2.73 16.05 -34.50
N ASN A 372 -1.63 15.45 -34.06
CA ASN A 372 -0.41 15.25 -34.84
C ASN A 372 -0.13 13.78 -35.19
N HIS A 373 -0.99 12.85 -34.86
CA HIS A 373 -0.86 11.46 -35.28
C HIS A 373 -2.21 10.99 -35.79
N ASN A 374 -2.25 10.64 -37.06
CA ASN A 374 -3.30 9.82 -37.65
C ASN A 374 -3.26 8.43 -36.99
N LEU A 375 -3.73 8.37 -35.77
CA LEU A 375 -4.13 7.09 -35.23
C LEU A 375 -5.51 6.84 -35.83
N ASP A 376 -5.62 5.84 -36.65
CA ASP A 376 -6.86 5.28 -37.21
C ASP A 376 -7.72 4.67 -36.09
N GLY A 377 -7.93 5.45 -35.05
CA GLY A 377 -8.81 5.13 -33.95
C GLY A 377 -10.27 5.27 -34.41
N GLU A 378 -10.86 4.16 -34.73
CA GLU A 378 -12.26 4.08 -35.09
C GLU A 378 -13.12 4.79 -34.04
N ASN A 379 -14.09 5.59 -34.50
CA ASN A 379 -15.06 6.21 -33.61
C ASN A 379 -16.05 5.16 -33.07
N LEU A 380 -15.66 4.54 -31.98
CA LEU A 380 -16.46 3.46 -31.35
C LEU A 380 -17.81 3.94 -30.79
N ARG A 381 -18.07 5.27 -30.75
CA ARG A 381 -19.37 5.81 -30.30
C ARG A 381 -20.53 5.39 -31.21
N ARG A 382 -20.26 5.20 -32.49
CA ARG A 382 -21.27 4.73 -33.46
C ARG A 382 -21.82 3.34 -33.13
N PHE A 383 -21.06 2.56 -32.38
CA PHE A 383 -21.46 1.22 -31.96
C PHE A 383 -22.18 1.18 -30.61
N ARG A 384 -22.48 2.33 -30.03
CA ARG A 384 -23.34 2.40 -28.85
C ARG A 384 -24.78 2.18 -29.24
N GLY A 385 -25.29 0.99 -28.94
CA GLY A 385 -26.71 0.68 -29.03
C GLY A 385 -27.49 1.24 -27.82
N CYS A 386 -28.56 0.57 -27.47
CA CYS A 386 -29.39 0.99 -26.34
C CYS A 386 -28.61 1.12 -25.05
N LYS A 387 -28.92 2.16 -24.31
CA LYS A 387 -28.30 2.43 -23.01
C LYS A 387 -28.85 1.48 -21.97
N LYS A 388 -27.98 0.63 -21.40
CA LYS A 388 -28.35 -0.36 -20.39
C LYS A 388 -28.38 0.19 -18.97
N SER A 389 -27.55 1.16 -18.65
CA SER A 389 -27.50 1.78 -17.32
C SER A 389 -27.34 3.29 -17.40
N LYS A 390 -27.94 4.00 -16.45
CA LYS A 390 -27.70 5.44 -16.30
C LYS A 390 -26.26 5.63 -15.84
N GLY A 391 -25.46 6.36 -16.63
CA GLY A 391 -24.17 6.87 -16.16
C GLY A 391 -24.41 7.79 -14.98
N ARG A 392 -23.72 7.55 -13.89
CA ARG A 392 -23.88 8.35 -12.68
C ARG A 392 -22.97 9.57 -12.75
N THR A 393 -23.56 10.74 -12.93
CA THR A 393 -22.91 12.03 -12.71
C THR A 393 -23.36 12.58 -11.36
N SER A 394 -22.99 11.94 -10.25
CA SER A 394 -23.25 12.56 -8.97
C SER A 394 -21.98 13.24 -8.49
N THR A 395 -21.96 14.55 -8.58
CA THR A 395 -21.07 15.36 -7.76
C THR A 395 -21.61 15.23 -6.34
N ARG A 396 -20.87 14.68 -5.40
CA ARG A 396 -21.24 14.79 -3.99
C ARG A 396 -21.18 16.27 -3.62
N LYS A 397 -22.32 16.91 -3.56
CA LYS A 397 -22.45 18.28 -3.11
C LYS A 397 -22.29 18.40 -1.60
N GLN A 398 -22.44 17.29 -0.88
CA GLN A 398 -22.44 17.28 0.58
C GLN A 398 -21.33 16.35 1.11
N ARG A 399 -20.55 16.86 2.05
CA ARG A 399 -19.63 16.05 2.86
C ARG A 399 -20.41 15.39 3.96
N TYR A 400 -20.14 14.11 4.19
CA TYR A 400 -20.65 13.46 5.39
C TYR A 400 -19.81 13.87 6.59
N ALA A 401 -20.48 14.17 7.71
CA ALA A 401 -19.81 14.54 8.95
C ALA A 401 -18.82 13.47 9.40
N MET A 402 -19.19 12.18 9.27
CA MET A 402 -18.36 11.05 9.65
C MET A 402 -17.69 10.43 8.42
N GLN A 403 -16.41 10.08 8.56
CA GLN A 403 -15.57 9.52 7.51
C GLN A 403 -14.87 8.25 8.01
N PRO A 404 -14.28 7.42 7.10
CA PRO A 404 -13.48 6.28 7.51
C PRO A 404 -12.39 6.67 8.51
N GLY A 405 -12.27 5.90 9.59
CA GLY A 405 -11.31 6.13 10.66
C GLY A 405 -11.80 7.03 11.81
N ASP A 406 -12.97 7.66 11.70
CA ASP A 406 -13.56 8.39 12.83
C ASP A 406 -13.98 7.41 13.95
N ILE A 407 -13.80 7.84 15.19
CA ILE A 407 -14.16 7.06 16.36
C ILE A 407 -15.56 7.50 16.84
N VAL A 408 -16.42 6.52 16.99
CA VAL A 408 -17.83 6.73 17.36
C VAL A 408 -18.23 5.79 18.49
N VAL A 409 -19.29 6.16 19.22
CA VAL A 409 -19.94 5.31 20.22
C VAL A 409 -21.27 4.83 19.68
N TYR A 410 -21.53 3.55 19.87
CA TYR A 410 -22.81 2.90 19.66
C TYR A 410 -23.01 1.84 20.74
N GLY A 411 -24.16 1.86 21.45
CA GLY A 411 -24.46 0.91 22.53
C GLY A 411 -23.35 0.82 23.57
N ASN A 412 -22.89 1.95 24.10
CA ASN A 412 -21.83 2.06 25.13
C ASN A 412 -20.43 1.53 24.70
N ARG A 413 -20.24 1.14 23.44
CA ARG A 413 -18.95 0.68 22.93
C ARG A 413 -18.38 1.66 21.90
N LYS A 414 -17.05 1.76 21.86
CA LYS A 414 -16.33 2.56 20.87
C LYS A 414 -16.01 1.72 19.64
N TYR A 415 -16.28 2.29 18.47
CA TYR A 415 -16.02 1.66 17.17
C TYR A 415 -15.24 2.61 16.26
N VAL A 416 -14.57 2.03 15.29
CA VAL A 416 -13.94 2.77 14.18
C VAL A 416 -14.89 2.75 12.98
N SER A 417 -15.15 3.90 12.42
CA SER A 417 -15.98 4.04 11.21
C SER A 417 -15.29 3.47 9.98
N LYS A 418 -15.96 2.63 9.21
CA LYS A 418 -15.55 2.21 7.86
C LYS A 418 -16.01 3.21 6.78
N GLY A 419 -17.06 3.98 7.06
CA GLY A 419 -17.60 5.02 6.18
C GLY A 419 -19.12 5.04 6.16
N CYS A 420 -19.67 6.15 5.63
CA CYS A 420 -21.11 6.34 5.49
C CYS A 420 -21.67 5.58 4.28
N SER A 421 -22.89 5.09 4.43
CA SER A 421 -23.72 4.51 3.38
C SER A 421 -25.09 5.17 3.33
N SER A 422 -25.92 4.75 2.38
CA SER A 422 -27.31 5.24 2.22
C SER A 422 -27.42 6.77 2.28
N TYR A 423 -26.55 7.46 1.51
CA TYR A 423 -26.50 8.95 1.47
C TYR A 423 -26.25 9.61 2.82
N GLY A 424 -25.51 8.95 3.71
CA GLY A 424 -25.19 9.48 5.05
C GLY A 424 -26.21 9.14 6.14
N ARG A 425 -27.24 8.33 5.83
CA ARG A 425 -28.25 7.91 6.80
C ARG A 425 -27.76 6.79 7.73
N ALA A 426 -26.77 6.02 7.27
CA ALA A 426 -26.17 4.92 8.02
C ALA A 426 -24.64 5.00 8.01
N LEU A 427 -24.02 4.47 9.06
CA LEU A 427 -22.58 4.34 9.22
C LEU A 427 -22.23 2.85 9.33
N SER A 428 -21.21 2.46 8.59
CA SER A 428 -20.60 1.14 8.70
C SER A 428 -19.49 1.19 9.76
N LEU A 429 -19.59 0.33 10.77
CA LEU A 429 -18.65 0.21 11.87
C LEU A 429 -17.76 -1.01 11.68
N LEU A 430 -16.47 -0.88 12.01
CA LEU A 430 -15.55 -2.00 12.04
C LEU A 430 -15.82 -2.83 13.31
N THR A 431 -16.00 -4.12 13.12
CA THR A 431 -16.15 -5.12 14.19
C THR A 431 -15.20 -6.28 13.91
N ASP A 432 -15.18 -7.25 14.79
CA ASP A 432 -14.31 -8.44 14.70
C ASP A 432 -14.74 -9.43 13.62
N GLY A 433 -15.88 -9.19 13.00
CA GLY A 433 -16.43 -9.98 11.89
C GLY A 433 -16.93 -9.10 10.76
N LYS A 434 -18.17 -9.33 10.33
CA LYS A 434 -18.79 -8.50 9.29
C LYS A 434 -19.04 -7.09 9.80
N PRO A 435 -18.82 -6.05 8.98
CA PRO A 435 -19.08 -4.67 9.38
C PRO A 435 -20.53 -4.47 9.82
N LEU A 436 -20.71 -3.83 10.95
CA LEU A 436 -22.03 -3.52 11.49
C LEU A 436 -22.57 -2.23 10.86
N MET A 437 -23.75 -2.30 10.28
CA MET A 437 -24.45 -1.14 9.71
C MET A 437 -25.43 -0.54 10.74
N VAL A 438 -25.21 0.71 11.11
CA VAL A 438 -26.00 1.39 12.14
C VAL A 438 -26.55 2.72 11.60
N SER A 439 -27.80 3.04 11.97
CA SER A 439 -28.38 4.34 11.65
C SER A 439 -27.56 5.47 12.28
N MET A 440 -27.34 6.54 11.52
CA MET A 440 -26.58 7.71 11.98
C MET A 440 -27.20 8.36 13.22
N LYS A 441 -28.52 8.25 13.41
CA LYS A 441 -29.24 8.80 14.58
C LYS A 441 -28.84 8.13 15.90
N LYS A 442 -28.36 6.88 15.86
CA LYS A 442 -27.99 6.09 17.05
C LYS A 442 -26.50 6.17 17.39
N ILE A 443 -25.76 7.02 16.68
CA ILE A 443 -24.29 7.09 16.77
C ILE A 443 -23.87 8.44 17.31
N GLN A 444 -23.00 8.42 18.31
CA GLN A 444 -22.35 9.60 18.83
C GLN A 444 -20.91 9.66 18.35
N LEU A 445 -20.50 10.80 17.78
CA LEU A 445 -19.12 11.04 17.41
C LEU A 445 -18.29 11.34 18.65
N VAL A 446 -17.23 10.55 18.85
CA VAL A 446 -16.25 10.80 19.90
C VAL A 446 -15.11 11.67 19.37
N ARG A 447 -14.60 11.31 18.18
CA ARG A 447 -13.42 11.97 17.64
C ARG A 447 -13.33 11.81 16.13
N HIS A 448 -13.07 12.89 15.44
CA HIS A 448 -12.61 12.82 14.05
C HIS A 448 -11.18 12.35 13.99
N LYS A 449 -10.91 11.30 13.25
CA LYS A 449 -9.56 10.77 13.04
C LYS A 449 -9.20 10.76 11.56
N GLY A 450 -8.03 11.29 11.27
CA GLY A 450 -7.31 11.11 10.01
C GLY A 450 -5.88 10.65 10.33
N GLY A 451 -5.23 10.00 9.39
CA GLY A 451 -3.89 9.47 9.62
C GLY A 451 -3.90 8.06 10.23
N TRP A 452 -3.13 7.83 11.27
CA TRP A 452 -3.02 6.54 11.94
C TRP A 452 -4.13 6.33 12.97
N VAL A 453 -4.87 5.25 12.85
CA VAL A 453 -5.95 4.86 13.77
C VAL A 453 -5.66 3.48 14.31
N ARG A 454 -5.65 3.33 15.64
CA ARG A 454 -5.53 2.03 16.30
C ARG A 454 -6.76 1.20 15.99
N LEU A 455 -6.55 -0.02 15.54
CA LEU A 455 -7.63 -0.99 15.32
C LEU A 455 -7.99 -1.70 16.63
N PRO A 456 -9.26 -2.12 16.83
CA PRO A 456 -9.64 -3.05 17.87
C PRO A 456 -8.87 -4.36 17.72
N HIS A 457 -8.64 -5.07 18.83
CA HIS A 457 -7.75 -6.24 18.90
C HIS A 457 -8.11 -7.34 17.89
N ALA A 458 -9.38 -7.67 17.77
CA ALA A 458 -9.85 -8.75 16.90
C ALA A 458 -9.91 -8.35 15.41
N ALA A 459 -10.11 -7.06 15.08
CA ALA A 459 -10.01 -6.58 13.69
C ALA A 459 -8.56 -6.63 13.16
N ALA A 460 -7.57 -6.71 14.04
CA ALA A 460 -6.17 -6.92 13.71
C ALA A 460 -5.87 -8.39 13.35
N ALA A 461 -6.54 -9.33 13.98
CA ALA A 461 -6.37 -10.77 13.74
C ALA A 461 -7.00 -11.24 12.41
N ALA A 462 -8.10 -10.62 11.99
CA ALA A 462 -8.81 -10.97 10.76
C ALA A 462 -8.09 -10.57 9.45
N LYS A 463 -6.94 -9.90 9.54
CA LYS A 463 -6.13 -9.49 8.39
C LYS A 463 -4.86 -10.33 8.18
N LYS A 464 -4.69 -11.40 8.92
CA LYS A 464 -3.60 -12.37 8.73
C LYS A 464 -3.87 -13.34 7.61
#